data_69aebe9f08363afdc383fa4616db2fd5
#
_entry.id   69aebe9f08363afdc383fa4616db2fd5
#
_cell.length_a   1.000
_cell.length_b   1.000
_cell.length_c   1.000
_cell.angle_alpha   90.00
_cell.angle_beta   90.00
_cell.angle_gamma   90.00
#
_symmetry.space_group_name_H-M   'P 1'
#
loop_
_entity.id
_entity.type
_entity.pdbx_description
1 polymer ?
#
loop_
_entity_poly.entity_id
_entity_poly.type
_entity_poly.pdbx_seq_one_letter_code
_entity_poly.pdbx_strand_id
1 'polypeptide(L)'
;MAQLYCNPLEIAYKYQHPLFGKYAYKEAADPTVILFNNKYFLFTSKCGGFYYSDDLFHWDFHEDRKLEIHGYAPDVSEHDGWLYFCASSYSKKSRILRTRDPFKGFELVSAPFAFWDPHLHFEDNKAYLYWGCSSKEPIYAIEMDIKTMTPIGKKVPIVSGDKENHGIDNKDIYADKKISLWQKYINLFVGDGAFIEGAFLNKINGRYYFQYATPGTEFPTYGDAVLISDNPLSKFEWQKHNPYSIVPSGFTCGAGHGSTFSDKSGNLWHASTVCVGVNHNFERRLGLWPAGVDKDGLLFCNQYFADYPKNIPDGKFDPLTVEPEWMLLSYHKTACASSSRSGFDPQNAFDESIKSAWSATSGNSGEWLSVDLGKEYNVEAVQVNFADCFTKKKRAPMKEYGGTFTQERYIEEELVRYEYRIEYSSNGTDWAPYEETQNTVFPHKLIPRRARARYIRIVFASAPYGQNFSISGLRVFGLGNNKKPSAVSGENAERTSATEARLSWNSQNDAMGYCIRLGIAPDKLYNSILLYGQNDYTVTFLNKETEKYYFAVDSFNESGITKGSINEF
;
A
#
# COMPACT_ATOMS: atom_id res chain seq x y z
N MET A 1 -4.45 -25.35 0.08
CA MET A 1 -3.76 -25.09 1.38
C MET A 1 -3.84 -23.61 1.66
N ALA A 2 -4.09 -23.23 2.92
CA ALA A 2 -4.15 -21.82 3.27
C ALA A 2 -2.86 -21.08 2.88
N GLN A 3 -2.99 -19.84 2.43
CA GLN A 3 -1.87 -19.03 1.92
C GLN A 3 -1.46 -17.98 2.95
N LEU A 4 -0.19 -18.00 3.33
CA LEU A 4 0.38 -17.01 4.24
C LEU A 4 0.98 -15.85 3.45
N TYR A 5 0.62 -14.62 3.80
CA TYR A 5 1.24 -13.42 3.24
C TYR A 5 1.35 -12.30 4.27
N CYS A 6 2.15 -11.27 3.96
CA CYS A 6 2.33 -10.08 4.79
C CYS A 6 2.59 -8.87 3.89
N ASN A 7 2.02 -7.72 4.26
CA ASN A 7 2.34 -6.46 3.59
C ASN A 7 3.64 -5.82 4.16
N PRO A 8 4.39 -5.05 3.36
CA PRO A 8 4.23 -4.83 1.91
C PRO A 8 4.40 -6.13 1.11
N LEU A 9 3.72 -6.22 -0.06
CA LEU A 9 3.77 -7.42 -0.90
C LEU A 9 5.20 -7.82 -1.26
N GLU A 10 5.47 -9.12 -1.25
CA GLU A 10 6.74 -9.70 -1.66
C GLU A 10 6.84 -9.77 -3.19
N ILE A 11 7.27 -8.66 -3.79
CA ILE A 11 7.53 -8.55 -5.23
C ILE A 11 8.92 -7.98 -5.50
N ALA A 12 9.43 -8.16 -6.71
CA ALA A 12 10.70 -7.62 -7.15
C ALA A 12 10.60 -6.14 -7.51
N TYR A 13 10.50 -5.26 -6.50
CA TYR A 13 10.51 -3.81 -6.72
C TYR A 13 11.78 -3.36 -7.41
N LYS A 14 11.64 -2.57 -8.48
CA LYS A 14 12.78 -2.08 -9.25
C LYS A 14 13.33 -0.75 -8.74
N TYR A 15 14.66 -0.61 -8.78
CA TYR A 15 15.28 0.68 -8.52
C TYR A 15 14.98 1.67 -9.62
N GLN A 16 14.64 2.86 -9.18
CA GLN A 16 14.46 4.04 -10.01
C GLN A 16 15.42 5.13 -9.55
N HIS A 17 15.88 5.92 -10.47
CA HIS A 17 16.70 7.07 -10.18
C HIS A 17 16.01 8.32 -10.73
N PRO A 18 15.52 9.22 -9.88
CA PRO A 18 14.90 10.46 -10.34
C PRO A 18 15.94 11.33 -11.08
N LEU A 19 15.48 12.08 -12.06
CA LEU A 19 16.35 12.95 -12.85
C LEU A 19 17.17 13.92 -11.98
N PHE A 20 16.55 14.47 -10.94
CA PHE A 20 17.15 15.42 -9.99
C PHE A 20 17.40 14.83 -8.60
N GLY A 21 17.19 13.53 -8.41
CA GLY A 21 17.43 12.88 -7.13
C GLY A 21 18.89 12.49 -6.91
N LYS A 22 19.33 12.54 -5.66
CA LYS A 22 20.68 12.12 -5.26
C LYS A 22 20.78 10.61 -5.12
N TYR A 23 19.69 9.96 -4.72
CA TYR A 23 19.66 8.56 -4.36
C TYR A 23 18.65 7.80 -5.22
N ALA A 24 18.99 6.57 -5.55
CA ALA A 24 18.04 5.63 -6.12
C ALA A 24 17.11 5.11 -5.04
N TYR A 25 15.89 4.75 -5.41
CA TYR A 25 14.89 4.15 -4.53
C TYR A 25 14.10 3.09 -5.28
N LYS A 26 13.53 2.12 -4.57
CA LYS A 26 12.66 1.12 -5.16
C LYS A 26 11.22 1.60 -5.17
N GLU A 27 10.52 1.32 -6.25
CA GLU A 27 9.11 1.70 -6.40
C GLU A 27 8.30 0.63 -7.12
N ALA A 28 7.08 0.40 -6.64
CA ALA A 28 5.93 -0.03 -7.39
C ALA A 28 4.71 0.65 -6.76
N ALA A 29 3.83 1.21 -7.59
CA ALA A 29 2.69 1.99 -7.12
C ALA A 29 1.56 1.97 -8.15
N ASP A 30 0.41 2.51 -7.76
CA ASP A 30 -0.77 2.68 -8.61
C ASP A 30 -1.15 1.34 -9.28
N PRO A 31 -1.40 0.27 -8.47
CA PRO A 31 -1.53 -1.08 -8.99
C PRO A 31 -2.89 -1.31 -9.65
N THR A 32 -2.88 -1.91 -10.84
CA THR A 32 -4.06 -2.58 -11.38
C THR A 32 -3.81 -4.08 -11.43
N VAL A 33 -4.65 -4.85 -10.75
CA VAL A 33 -4.61 -6.31 -10.76
C VAL A 33 -5.80 -6.86 -11.51
N ILE A 34 -5.56 -7.84 -12.38
CA ILE A 34 -6.60 -8.53 -13.13
C ILE A 34 -6.35 -10.04 -13.18
N LEU A 35 -7.43 -10.82 -13.08
CA LEU A 35 -7.43 -12.24 -13.39
C LEU A 35 -7.77 -12.42 -14.88
N PHE A 36 -6.81 -12.89 -15.67
CA PHE A 36 -6.96 -13.09 -17.09
C PHE A 36 -6.38 -14.45 -17.51
N ASN A 37 -7.13 -15.25 -18.27
CA ASN A 37 -6.72 -16.61 -18.69
C ASN A 37 -6.21 -17.47 -17.53
N ASN A 38 -6.93 -17.44 -16.39
CA ASN A 38 -6.63 -18.17 -15.16
C ASN A 38 -5.28 -17.83 -14.49
N LYS A 39 -4.70 -16.66 -14.81
CA LYS A 39 -3.48 -16.13 -14.21
C LYS A 39 -3.71 -14.69 -13.76
N TYR A 40 -3.15 -14.30 -12.62
CA TYR A 40 -3.17 -12.92 -12.16
C TYR A 40 -2.07 -12.12 -12.85
N PHE A 41 -2.40 -10.92 -13.28
CA PHE A 41 -1.47 -9.92 -13.79
C PHE A 41 -1.57 -8.66 -12.95
N LEU A 42 -0.42 -8.11 -12.60
CA LEU A 42 -0.29 -6.87 -11.83
C LEU A 42 0.55 -5.88 -12.62
N PHE A 43 -0.04 -4.74 -12.96
CA PHE A 43 0.62 -3.63 -13.60
C PHE A 43 0.83 -2.50 -12.60
N THR A 44 2.01 -1.90 -12.60
CA THR A 44 2.37 -0.82 -11.68
C THR A 44 3.07 0.30 -12.41
N SER A 45 3.02 1.50 -11.85
CA SER A 45 3.70 2.66 -12.41
C SER A 45 5.18 2.40 -12.67
N LYS A 46 5.61 2.68 -13.89
CA LYS A 46 7.03 2.73 -14.30
C LYS A 46 7.87 1.49 -13.99
N CYS A 47 7.30 0.31 -14.01
CA CYS A 47 8.04 -0.92 -13.73
C CYS A 47 8.76 -1.52 -14.95
N GLY A 48 8.40 -1.12 -16.17
CA GLY A 48 9.00 -1.65 -17.42
C GLY A 48 8.55 -3.05 -17.77
N GLY A 49 7.30 -3.38 -17.48
CA GLY A 49 6.68 -4.66 -17.72
C GLY A 49 5.48 -4.89 -16.82
N PHE A 50 5.31 -6.10 -16.36
CA PHE A 50 4.25 -6.48 -15.43
C PHE A 50 4.67 -7.66 -14.56
N TYR A 51 3.99 -7.80 -13.43
CA TYR A 51 4.10 -8.99 -12.59
C TYR A 51 2.98 -9.97 -12.93
N TYR A 52 3.22 -11.27 -12.71
CA TYR A 52 2.21 -12.30 -12.89
C TYR A 52 2.30 -13.35 -11.79
N SER A 53 1.16 -13.98 -11.49
CA SER A 53 1.04 -14.97 -10.41
C SER A 53 -0.01 -16.01 -10.72
N ASP A 54 0.17 -17.21 -10.20
CA ASP A 54 -0.86 -18.26 -10.24
C ASP A 54 -1.74 -18.29 -8.98
N ASP A 55 -1.28 -17.68 -7.87
CA ASP A 55 -1.92 -17.78 -6.55
C ASP A 55 -2.17 -16.45 -5.85
N LEU A 56 -1.83 -15.31 -6.46
CA LEU A 56 -1.97 -13.95 -5.94
C LEU A 56 -0.91 -13.53 -4.90
N PHE A 57 -0.12 -14.45 -4.38
CA PHE A 57 0.83 -14.20 -3.30
C PHE A 57 2.29 -14.35 -3.72
N HIS A 58 2.58 -15.16 -4.72
CA HIS A 58 3.90 -15.33 -5.31
C HIS A 58 3.94 -14.76 -6.72
N TRP A 59 4.77 -13.73 -6.91
CA TRP A 59 4.81 -12.94 -8.12
C TRP A 59 6.15 -13.04 -8.84
N ASP A 60 6.10 -13.40 -10.11
CA ASP A 60 7.21 -13.29 -11.06
C ASP A 60 7.10 -11.99 -11.85
N PHE A 61 8.22 -11.53 -12.43
CA PHE A 61 8.26 -10.33 -13.25
C PHE A 61 8.54 -10.68 -14.72
N HIS A 62 7.73 -10.12 -15.62
CA HIS A 62 7.94 -10.15 -17.07
C HIS A 62 8.30 -8.75 -17.57
N GLU A 63 9.49 -8.64 -18.19
CA GLU A 63 9.91 -7.37 -18.80
C GLU A 63 9.21 -7.17 -20.14
N ASP A 64 8.52 -6.04 -20.33
CA ASP A 64 8.00 -5.57 -21.62
C ASP A 64 8.22 -4.07 -21.77
N ARG A 65 9.33 -3.71 -22.42
CA ARG A 65 9.70 -2.31 -22.67
C ARG A 65 8.88 -1.63 -23.76
N LYS A 66 7.96 -2.32 -24.42
CA LYS A 66 7.03 -1.73 -25.38
C LYS A 66 5.80 -1.14 -24.69
N LEU A 67 5.50 -1.59 -23.48
CA LEU A 67 4.48 -0.95 -22.66
C LEU A 67 4.92 0.47 -22.29
N GLU A 68 3.96 1.34 -22.04
CA GLU A 68 4.21 2.74 -21.66
C GLU A 68 4.82 2.86 -20.28
N ILE A 69 6.12 2.54 -20.15
CA ILE A 69 6.82 2.60 -18.87
C ILE A 69 7.04 4.03 -18.37
N HIS A 70 6.80 5.03 -19.20
CA HIS A 70 6.88 6.44 -18.88
C HIS A 70 5.63 6.98 -18.22
N GLY A 71 4.49 6.31 -18.45
CA GLY A 71 3.23 6.64 -17.82
C GLY A 71 3.22 6.24 -16.35
N TYR A 72 2.48 7.00 -15.55
CA TYR A 72 2.01 6.58 -14.25
C TYR A 72 0.67 5.88 -14.39
N ALA A 73 0.23 5.21 -13.33
CA ALA A 73 -1.09 4.65 -13.19
C ALA A 73 -1.51 3.84 -14.42
N PRO A 74 -0.89 2.69 -14.68
CA PRO A 74 -1.34 1.79 -15.72
C PRO A 74 -2.67 1.18 -15.34
N ASP A 75 -3.58 1.10 -16.31
CA ASP A 75 -4.84 0.39 -16.16
C ASP A 75 -4.93 -0.78 -17.13
N VAL A 76 -5.54 -1.86 -16.68
CA VAL A 76 -5.84 -3.03 -17.48
C VAL A 76 -7.27 -3.49 -17.25
N SER A 77 -7.96 -3.78 -18.36
CA SER A 77 -9.34 -4.27 -18.35
C SER A 77 -9.56 -5.34 -19.41
N GLU A 78 -10.41 -6.32 -19.12
CA GLU A 78 -10.71 -7.43 -20.04
C GLU A 78 -12.02 -7.17 -20.79
N HIS A 79 -12.03 -7.48 -22.09
CA HIS A 79 -13.23 -7.54 -22.90
C HIS A 79 -13.06 -8.51 -24.06
N ASP A 80 -14.00 -9.43 -24.23
CA ASP A 80 -14.05 -10.44 -25.32
C ASP A 80 -12.73 -11.21 -25.52
N GLY A 81 -12.08 -11.59 -24.41
CA GLY A 81 -10.81 -12.32 -24.41
C GLY A 81 -9.62 -11.48 -24.85
N TRP A 82 -9.76 -10.15 -24.86
CA TRP A 82 -8.68 -9.20 -24.99
C TRP A 82 -8.42 -8.49 -23.68
N LEU A 83 -7.15 -8.38 -23.32
CA LEU A 83 -6.68 -7.52 -22.25
C LEU A 83 -6.29 -6.17 -22.87
N TYR A 84 -6.98 -5.10 -22.47
CA TYR A 84 -6.68 -3.72 -22.85
C TYR A 84 -5.76 -3.09 -21.82
N PHE A 85 -4.82 -2.29 -22.28
CA PHE A 85 -3.86 -1.57 -21.42
C PHE A 85 -3.81 -0.10 -21.82
N CYS A 86 -3.78 0.79 -20.83
CA CYS A 86 -3.46 2.21 -21.00
C CYS A 86 -2.70 2.74 -19.78
N ALA A 87 -2.06 3.91 -19.93
CA ALA A 87 -1.36 4.59 -18.86
C ALA A 87 -1.32 6.09 -19.09
N SER A 88 -1.02 6.87 -18.06
CA SER A 88 -0.91 8.33 -18.11
C SER A 88 0.14 8.81 -19.10
N SER A 89 -0.12 9.91 -19.81
CA SER A 89 0.85 10.58 -20.67
C SER A 89 0.70 12.10 -20.60
N TYR A 90 1.81 12.82 -20.44
CA TYR A 90 1.82 14.29 -20.37
C TYR A 90 2.01 14.99 -21.72
N SER A 91 2.85 14.46 -22.57
CA SER A 91 3.35 15.19 -23.74
C SER A 91 2.80 14.70 -25.06
N LYS A 92 2.15 13.53 -25.04
CA LYS A 92 1.62 12.88 -26.23
C LYS A 92 0.21 12.38 -25.93
N LYS A 93 -0.53 12.06 -26.98
CA LYS A 93 -1.79 11.32 -26.83
C LYS A 93 -1.49 9.99 -26.14
N SER A 94 -2.24 9.69 -25.08
CA SER A 94 -2.15 8.40 -24.39
C SER A 94 -2.59 7.28 -25.31
N ARG A 95 -1.87 6.17 -25.30
CA ARG A 95 -2.16 5.01 -26.14
C ARG A 95 -3.06 4.03 -25.41
N ILE A 96 -3.97 3.42 -26.15
CA ILE A 96 -4.74 2.26 -25.72
C ILE A 96 -4.23 1.07 -26.52
N LEU A 97 -3.68 0.10 -25.84
CA LEU A 97 -3.09 -1.11 -26.38
C LEU A 97 -3.99 -2.30 -26.03
N ARG A 98 -3.83 -3.44 -26.72
CA ARG A 98 -4.50 -4.67 -26.34
C ARG A 98 -3.69 -5.91 -26.68
N THR A 99 -3.99 -7.03 -26.02
CA THR A 99 -3.39 -8.33 -26.29
C THR A 99 -4.35 -9.46 -25.93
N ARG A 100 -4.17 -10.63 -26.56
CA ARG A 100 -4.78 -11.90 -26.12
C ARG A 100 -3.83 -12.74 -25.25
N ASP A 101 -2.55 -12.39 -25.29
CA ASP A 101 -1.49 -13.06 -24.51
C ASP A 101 -0.44 -12.01 -24.11
N PRO A 102 -0.46 -11.54 -22.86
CA PRO A 102 0.48 -10.51 -22.39
C PRO A 102 1.96 -10.86 -22.65
N PHE A 103 2.32 -12.13 -22.63
CA PHE A 103 3.69 -12.58 -22.84
C PHE A 103 4.17 -12.46 -24.30
N LYS A 104 3.24 -12.25 -25.25
CA LYS A 104 3.54 -12.00 -26.67
C LYS A 104 3.56 -10.53 -27.05
N GLY A 105 3.28 -9.65 -26.08
CA GLY A 105 3.25 -8.22 -26.27
C GLY A 105 1.88 -7.68 -26.69
N PHE A 106 1.80 -6.37 -26.86
CA PHE A 106 0.57 -5.61 -27.08
C PHE A 106 0.56 -4.94 -28.45
N GLU A 107 -0.62 -4.83 -29.07
CA GLU A 107 -0.85 -4.08 -30.30
C GLU A 107 -1.58 -2.77 -30.02
N LEU A 108 -1.28 -1.71 -30.79
CA LEU A 108 -1.94 -0.42 -30.68
C LEU A 108 -3.37 -0.51 -31.24
N VAL A 109 -4.35 -0.06 -30.45
CA VAL A 109 -5.74 0.13 -30.88
C VAL A 109 -5.97 1.59 -31.24
N SER A 110 -5.62 2.53 -30.34
CA SER A 110 -5.93 3.94 -30.48
C SER A 110 -4.98 4.83 -29.69
N ALA A 111 -4.91 6.11 -30.07
CA ALA A 111 -4.31 7.17 -29.29
C ALA A 111 -5.23 8.41 -29.34
N PRO A 112 -6.34 8.44 -28.58
CA PRO A 112 -7.40 9.42 -28.77
C PRO A 112 -7.00 10.83 -28.32
N PHE A 113 -6.58 11.00 -27.08
CA PHE A 113 -6.15 12.25 -26.47
C PHE A 113 -5.19 11.97 -25.29
N ALA A 114 -4.61 12.98 -24.69
CA ALA A 114 -3.82 12.84 -23.46
C ALA A 114 -4.77 12.71 -22.26
N PHE A 115 -4.60 11.67 -21.47
CA PHE A 115 -5.32 11.46 -20.22
C PHE A 115 -4.34 11.09 -19.10
N TRP A 116 -4.78 11.28 -17.85
CA TRP A 116 -4.01 11.06 -16.67
C TRP A 116 -4.78 10.19 -15.68
N ASP A 117 -4.14 9.18 -15.09
CA ASP A 117 -4.72 8.18 -14.20
C ASP A 117 -5.99 7.56 -14.78
N PRO A 118 -5.85 6.87 -15.92
CA PRO A 118 -6.99 6.33 -16.65
C PRO A 118 -7.53 5.07 -16.01
N HIS A 119 -8.82 4.81 -16.24
CA HIS A 119 -9.45 3.50 -16.08
C HIS A 119 -10.39 3.23 -17.26
N LEU A 120 -10.27 2.05 -17.87
CA LEU A 120 -11.17 1.54 -18.90
C LEU A 120 -12.18 0.59 -18.28
N HIS A 121 -13.44 0.82 -18.51
CA HIS A 121 -14.52 -0.07 -18.12
C HIS A 121 -15.29 -0.54 -19.34
N PHE A 122 -15.53 -1.86 -19.42
CA PHE A 122 -16.29 -2.48 -20.49
C PHE A 122 -17.59 -3.06 -19.93
N GLU A 123 -18.68 -2.83 -20.65
CA GLU A 123 -19.98 -3.40 -20.32
C GLU A 123 -20.79 -3.61 -21.58
N ASP A 124 -21.26 -4.83 -21.81
CA ASP A 124 -21.97 -5.22 -23.03
C ASP A 124 -21.18 -4.82 -24.28
N ASN A 125 -21.78 -3.97 -25.12
CA ASN A 125 -21.16 -3.44 -26.33
C ASN A 125 -20.66 -2.00 -26.17
N LYS A 126 -20.32 -1.57 -24.96
CA LYS A 126 -19.85 -0.22 -24.63
C LYS A 126 -18.53 -0.24 -23.91
N ALA A 127 -17.76 0.81 -24.11
CA ALA A 127 -16.55 1.08 -23.36
C ALA A 127 -16.63 2.48 -22.77
N TYR A 128 -16.05 2.65 -21.59
CA TYR A 128 -15.99 3.93 -20.88
C TYR A 128 -14.56 4.18 -20.43
N LEU A 129 -14.08 5.42 -20.64
CA LEU A 129 -12.79 5.87 -20.13
C LEU A 129 -13.03 6.88 -19.01
N TYR A 130 -12.47 6.62 -17.83
CA TYR A 130 -12.40 7.53 -16.71
C TYR A 130 -10.98 8.05 -16.59
N TRP A 131 -10.79 9.32 -16.19
CA TRP A 131 -9.46 9.89 -15.97
C TRP A 131 -9.49 11.18 -15.17
N GLY A 132 -8.43 11.47 -14.45
CA GLY A 132 -8.23 12.73 -13.72
C GLY A 132 -7.19 12.60 -12.63
N CYS A 133 -6.40 13.67 -12.45
CA CYS A 133 -5.39 13.81 -11.43
C CYS A 133 -5.18 15.31 -11.20
N SER A 134 -5.89 15.90 -10.22
CA SER A 134 -5.92 17.35 -10.07
C SER A 134 -6.48 17.79 -8.72
N SER A 135 -6.07 19.00 -8.29
CA SER A 135 -6.76 19.75 -7.22
C SER A 135 -7.77 20.78 -7.73
N LYS A 136 -7.96 20.91 -9.06
CA LYS A 136 -8.82 21.92 -9.69
C LYS A 136 -9.92 21.33 -10.54
N GLU A 137 -9.58 20.29 -11.27
CA GLU A 137 -10.47 19.64 -12.23
C GLU A 137 -11.07 18.37 -11.63
N PRO A 138 -12.33 18.06 -11.93
CA PRO A 138 -12.91 16.78 -11.54
C PRO A 138 -12.25 15.60 -12.26
N ILE A 139 -12.47 14.41 -11.74
CA ILE A 139 -12.31 13.19 -12.51
C ILE A 139 -13.45 13.14 -13.52
N TYR A 140 -13.12 12.89 -14.78
CA TYR A 140 -14.05 12.84 -15.90
C TYR A 140 -14.28 11.42 -16.37
N ALA A 141 -15.38 11.21 -17.09
CA ALA A 141 -15.64 10.01 -17.87
C ALA A 141 -16.17 10.36 -19.26
N ILE A 142 -16.00 9.43 -20.21
CA ILE A 142 -16.54 9.52 -21.56
C ILE A 142 -16.84 8.13 -22.11
N GLU A 143 -17.91 7.99 -22.89
CA GLU A 143 -18.16 6.78 -23.67
C GLU A 143 -17.16 6.70 -24.83
N MET A 144 -16.65 5.51 -25.11
CA MET A 144 -15.70 5.23 -26.17
C MET A 144 -16.34 4.28 -27.19
N ASP A 145 -16.06 4.48 -28.45
CA ASP A 145 -16.41 3.49 -29.49
C ASP A 145 -15.61 2.21 -29.24
N ILE A 146 -16.29 1.11 -28.99
CA ILE A 146 -15.67 -0.15 -28.54
C ILE A 146 -14.71 -0.76 -29.57
N LYS A 147 -14.85 -0.45 -30.85
CA LYS A 147 -13.99 -1.00 -31.92
C LYS A 147 -12.74 -0.15 -32.16
N THR A 148 -12.91 1.16 -32.12
CA THR A 148 -11.84 2.12 -32.45
C THR A 148 -11.19 2.76 -31.23
N MET A 149 -11.80 2.62 -30.05
CA MET A 149 -11.37 3.30 -28.81
C MET A 149 -11.22 4.81 -29.02
N THR A 150 -12.18 5.41 -29.74
CA THR A 150 -12.29 6.86 -29.93
C THR A 150 -13.47 7.41 -29.12
N PRO A 151 -13.38 8.64 -28.59
CA PRO A 151 -14.45 9.24 -27.80
C PRO A 151 -15.77 9.38 -28.54
N ILE A 152 -16.90 9.11 -27.86
CA ILE A 152 -18.25 9.36 -28.32
C ILE A 152 -18.88 10.44 -27.42
N GLY A 153 -19.38 11.51 -28.03
CA GLY A 153 -20.09 12.57 -27.31
C GLY A 153 -19.18 13.50 -26.52
N LYS A 154 -19.63 13.90 -25.33
CA LYS A 154 -18.91 14.84 -24.45
C LYS A 154 -18.49 14.17 -23.15
N LYS A 155 -17.33 14.58 -22.61
CA LYS A 155 -16.91 14.17 -21.27
C LYS A 155 -17.89 14.67 -20.22
N VAL A 156 -18.10 13.86 -19.18
CA VAL A 156 -18.94 14.20 -18.03
C VAL A 156 -18.08 14.22 -16.76
N PRO A 157 -18.29 15.16 -15.83
CA PRO A 157 -17.64 15.14 -14.53
C PRO A 157 -18.26 14.04 -13.65
N ILE A 158 -17.41 13.26 -12.97
CA ILE A 158 -17.84 12.19 -12.07
C ILE A 158 -17.73 12.64 -10.62
N VAL A 159 -16.56 13.14 -10.21
CA VAL A 159 -16.29 13.59 -8.84
C VAL A 159 -15.30 14.75 -8.81
N SER A 160 -15.52 15.65 -7.88
CA SER A 160 -14.56 16.69 -7.46
C SER A 160 -14.22 16.46 -6.00
N GLY A 161 -13.00 16.77 -5.60
CA GLY A 161 -12.62 16.70 -4.19
C GLY A 161 -13.36 17.72 -3.35
N ASP A 162 -13.75 17.33 -2.12
CA ASP A 162 -14.53 18.16 -1.19
C ASP A 162 -13.99 18.04 0.25
N LYS A 163 -12.94 18.80 0.55
CA LYS A 163 -12.28 18.78 1.86
C LYS A 163 -13.13 19.31 3.02
N GLU A 164 -14.24 20.01 2.74
CA GLU A 164 -15.12 20.57 3.78
C GLU A 164 -16.16 19.56 4.26
N ASN A 165 -16.55 18.64 3.39
CA ASN A 165 -17.53 17.61 3.70
C ASN A 165 -16.89 16.23 3.91
N HIS A 166 -15.73 15.96 3.29
CA HIS A 166 -15.04 14.68 3.35
C HIS A 166 -13.63 14.85 3.93
N GLY A 167 -13.41 14.38 5.14
CA GLY A 167 -12.13 14.53 5.83
C GLY A 167 -10.96 13.84 5.12
N ILE A 168 -11.22 12.74 4.41
CA ILE A 168 -10.18 12.07 3.61
C ILE A 168 -9.62 13.00 2.52
N ASP A 169 -10.41 13.92 1.97
CA ASP A 169 -9.98 14.87 0.94
C ASP A 169 -9.13 16.03 1.53
N ASN A 170 -9.03 16.13 2.85
CA ASN A 170 -8.40 17.26 3.51
C ASN A 170 -6.89 17.07 3.72
N LYS A 171 -6.09 17.65 2.81
CA LYS A 171 -4.63 17.71 2.95
C LYS A 171 -4.13 18.82 3.89
N ASP A 172 -4.96 19.80 4.22
CA ASP A 172 -4.55 21.01 4.97
C ASP A 172 -4.17 20.67 6.42
N ILE A 173 -4.62 19.53 6.95
CA ILE A 173 -4.21 19.00 8.26
C ILE A 173 -2.69 18.73 8.34
N TYR A 174 -2.02 18.54 7.21
CA TYR A 174 -0.58 18.33 7.09
C TYR A 174 0.17 19.60 6.65
N ALA A 175 -0.53 20.71 6.44
CA ALA A 175 0.09 21.94 6.00
C ALA A 175 1.02 22.50 7.09
N ASP A 176 2.33 22.40 6.86
CA ASP A 176 3.30 23.14 7.66
C ASP A 176 2.95 24.64 7.59
N LYS A 177 2.83 25.29 8.75
CA LYS A 177 2.53 26.74 8.84
C LYS A 177 3.56 27.62 8.11
N LYS A 178 4.67 27.05 7.62
CA LYS A 178 5.70 27.70 6.81
C LYS A 178 5.82 27.06 5.43
N ILE A 179 4.87 27.35 4.55
CA ILE A 179 4.96 26.98 3.14
C ILE A 179 6.09 27.78 2.49
N SER A 180 7.06 27.09 1.85
CA SER A 180 8.15 27.73 1.11
C SER A 180 7.62 28.55 -0.08
N LEU A 181 8.37 29.58 -0.53
CA LEU A 181 7.99 30.34 -1.73
C LEU A 181 7.85 29.44 -2.97
N TRP A 182 8.64 28.39 -3.06
CA TRP A 182 8.57 27.39 -4.12
C TRP A 182 7.27 26.59 -4.06
N GLN A 183 6.84 26.17 -2.87
CA GLN A 183 5.58 25.47 -2.66
C GLN A 183 4.38 26.36 -3.01
N LYS A 184 4.43 27.66 -2.63
CA LYS A 184 3.42 28.64 -3.04
C LYS A 184 3.34 28.78 -4.57
N TYR A 185 4.48 28.75 -5.24
CA TYR A 185 4.55 28.80 -6.70
C TYR A 185 3.96 27.54 -7.34
N ILE A 186 4.27 26.36 -6.80
CA ILE A 186 3.67 25.09 -7.25
C ILE A 186 2.16 25.10 -7.04
N ASN A 187 1.68 25.55 -5.89
CA ASN A 187 0.25 25.61 -5.58
C ASN A 187 -0.54 26.56 -6.51
N LEU A 188 0.11 27.55 -7.12
CA LEU A 188 -0.52 28.37 -8.18
C LEU A 188 -0.87 27.53 -9.43
N PHE A 189 -0.10 26.50 -9.74
CA PHE A 189 -0.34 25.62 -10.90
C PHE A 189 -1.20 24.41 -10.54
N VAL A 190 -0.91 23.76 -9.41
CA VAL A 190 -1.59 22.53 -8.97
C VAL A 190 -2.93 22.85 -8.30
N GLY A 191 -3.07 24.02 -7.67
CA GLY A 191 -4.23 24.43 -6.88
C GLY A 191 -4.09 24.07 -5.41
N ASP A 192 -4.92 24.70 -4.59
CA ASP A 192 -5.01 24.53 -3.14
C ASP A 192 -6.24 23.70 -2.71
N GLY A 193 -7.04 23.24 -3.67
CA GLY A 193 -8.18 22.36 -3.45
C GLY A 193 -7.78 20.94 -3.02
N ALA A 194 -8.75 20.10 -2.73
CA ALA A 194 -8.55 18.68 -2.51
C ALA A 194 -7.93 18.02 -3.75
N PHE A 195 -6.85 17.30 -3.56
CA PHE A 195 -6.20 16.57 -4.66
C PHE A 195 -6.85 15.20 -4.81
N ILE A 196 -7.34 14.91 -6.01
CA ILE A 196 -7.98 13.64 -6.35
C ILE A 196 -7.34 13.03 -7.58
N GLU A 197 -7.22 11.70 -7.60
CA GLU A 197 -6.61 10.92 -8.67
C GLU A 197 -7.12 9.47 -8.67
N GLY A 198 -6.55 8.58 -9.48
CA GLY A 198 -6.71 7.14 -9.34
C GLY A 198 -8.13 6.62 -9.58
N ALA A 199 -8.75 7.03 -10.69
CA ALA A 199 -10.07 6.55 -11.07
C ALA A 199 -10.11 5.04 -11.26
N PHE A 200 -11.07 4.34 -10.63
CA PHE A 200 -11.32 2.91 -10.85
C PHE A 200 -12.81 2.58 -10.66
N LEU A 201 -13.39 1.79 -11.54
CA LEU A 201 -14.81 1.42 -11.50
C LEU A 201 -14.99 -0.09 -11.47
N ASN A 202 -15.76 -0.56 -10.50
CA ASN A 202 -16.26 -1.93 -10.46
C ASN A 202 -17.78 -1.95 -10.66
N LYS A 203 -18.28 -2.95 -11.38
CA LYS A 203 -19.70 -3.31 -11.35
C LYS A 203 -19.86 -4.59 -10.54
N ILE A 204 -20.52 -4.52 -9.37
CA ILE A 204 -20.73 -5.65 -8.47
C ILE A 204 -22.22 -5.75 -8.16
N ASN A 205 -22.80 -6.92 -8.38
CA ASN A 205 -24.24 -7.17 -8.14
C ASN A 205 -25.16 -6.13 -8.81
N GLY A 206 -24.80 -5.69 -10.02
CA GLY A 206 -25.58 -4.74 -10.82
C GLY A 206 -25.38 -3.26 -10.46
N ARG A 207 -24.62 -2.94 -9.43
CA ARG A 207 -24.30 -1.58 -8.97
C ARG A 207 -22.88 -1.19 -9.29
N TYR A 208 -22.64 0.07 -9.62
CA TYR A 208 -21.32 0.63 -9.91
C TYR A 208 -20.70 1.23 -8.65
N TYR A 209 -19.44 0.91 -8.40
CA TYR A 209 -18.60 1.42 -7.32
C TYR A 209 -17.42 2.16 -7.96
N PHE A 210 -17.47 3.47 -7.92
CA PHE A 210 -16.41 4.31 -8.45
C PHE A 210 -15.44 4.69 -7.34
N GLN A 211 -14.20 4.28 -7.46
CA GLN A 211 -13.11 4.57 -6.52
C GLN A 211 -12.29 5.74 -7.02
N TYR A 212 -11.77 6.53 -6.10
CA TYR A 212 -10.73 7.53 -6.37
C TYR A 212 -9.83 7.70 -5.16
N ALA A 213 -8.57 8.09 -5.38
CA ALA A 213 -7.55 8.29 -4.35
C ALA A 213 -7.42 9.76 -3.95
N THR A 214 -7.12 10.00 -2.68
CA THR A 214 -6.98 11.32 -2.06
C THR A 214 -6.23 11.18 -0.72
N PRO A 215 -5.62 12.22 -0.11
CA PRO A 215 -5.35 13.56 -0.61
C PRO A 215 -4.03 13.68 -1.38
N GLY A 216 -3.24 12.61 -1.49
CA GLY A 216 -1.97 12.54 -2.19
C GLY A 216 -0.99 11.56 -1.54
N THR A 217 -0.14 10.95 -2.33
CA THR A 217 0.74 9.83 -1.95
C THR A 217 1.79 10.17 -0.88
N GLU A 218 2.04 11.45 -0.61
CA GLU A 218 2.95 11.91 0.44
C GLU A 218 2.35 11.88 1.85
N PHE A 219 1.03 11.73 1.97
CA PHE A 219 0.32 11.81 3.26
C PHE A 219 0.04 10.43 3.85
N PRO A 220 0.10 10.26 5.19
CA PRO A 220 -0.24 8.99 5.84
C PRO A 220 -1.68 8.55 5.62
N THR A 221 -2.60 9.53 5.43
CA THR A 221 -4.01 9.28 5.16
C THR A 221 -4.33 9.10 3.67
N TYR A 222 -3.33 8.93 2.81
CA TYR A 222 -3.55 8.56 1.43
C TYR A 222 -4.40 7.28 1.36
N GLY A 223 -5.57 7.39 0.76
CA GLY A 223 -6.57 6.32 0.76
C GLY A 223 -7.51 6.44 -0.41
N ASP A 224 -8.44 5.50 -0.52
CA ASP A 224 -9.47 5.48 -1.56
C ASP A 224 -10.85 5.74 -0.95
N ALA A 225 -11.61 6.61 -1.62
CA ALA A 225 -13.02 6.82 -1.38
C ALA A 225 -13.87 6.19 -2.49
N VAL A 226 -15.13 5.91 -2.19
CA VAL A 226 -16.07 5.24 -3.11
C VAL A 226 -17.35 6.05 -3.27
N LEU A 227 -17.79 6.18 -4.51
CA LEU A 227 -19.13 6.62 -4.87
C LEU A 227 -19.90 5.46 -5.49
N ILE A 228 -21.23 5.46 -5.34
CA ILE A 228 -22.12 4.40 -5.82
C ILE A 228 -23.09 4.98 -6.85
N SER A 229 -23.38 4.22 -7.90
CA SER A 229 -24.38 4.57 -8.92
C SER A 229 -25.04 3.33 -9.52
N ASP A 230 -26.21 3.52 -10.12
CA ASP A 230 -26.85 2.54 -10.99
C ASP A 230 -26.56 2.84 -12.49
N ASN A 231 -25.70 3.83 -12.78
CA ASN A 231 -25.34 4.24 -14.13
C ASN A 231 -23.83 4.56 -14.23
N PRO A 232 -23.10 4.08 -15.24
CA PRO A 232 -21.65 4.25 -15.33
C PRO A 232 -21.18 5.69 -15.60
N LEU A 233 -22.05 6.59 -16.06
CA LEU A 233 -21.68 7.97 -16.40
C LEU A 233 -22.36 9.05 -15.57
N SER A 234 -23.25 8.70 -14.65
CA SER A 234 -24.03 9.74 -13.95
C SER A 234 -24.56 9.29 -12.61
N LYS A 235 -25.02 10.25 -11.80
CA LYS A 235 -25.68 10.03 -10.51
C LYS A 235 -24.83 9.23 -9.52
N PHE A 236 -23.53 9.49 -9.50
CA PHE A 236 -22.66 8.94 -8.46
C PHE A 236 -22.89 9.66 -7.13
N GLU A 237 -23.23 8.89 -6.10
CA GLU A 237 -23.46 9.35 -4.76
C GLU A 237 -22.35 8.85 -3.82
N TRP A 238 -21.95 9.67 -2.87
CA TRP A 238 -20.97 9.32 -1.85
C TRP A 238 -21.44 8.11 -1.04
N GLN A 239 -20.61 7.06 -0.96
CA GLN A 239 -20.91 5.92 -0.12
C GLN A 239 -20.91 6.34 1.35
N LYS A 240 -21.91 5.90 2.13
CA LYS A 240 -22.02 6.27 3.56
C LYS A 240 -20.80 5.86 4.37
N HIS A 241 -20.24 4.69 4.08
CA HIS A 241 -18.96 4.25 4.65
C HIS A 241 -17.82 4.67 3.72
N ASN A 242 -17.09 5.68 4.13
CA ASN A 242 -15.82 6.14 3.55
C ASN A 242 -14.92 6.67 4.67
N PRO A 243 -13.58 6.56 4.55
CA PRO A 243 -12.82 5.94 3.45
C PRO A 243 -13.13 4.45 3.24
N TYR A 244 -13.06 4.01 2.00
CA TYR A 244 -13.11 2.61 1.62
C TYR A 244 -11.83 1.87 2.01
N SER A 245 -10.68 2.45 1.70
CA SER A 245 -9.35 1.93 1.98
C SER A 245 -8.49 3.02 2.59
N ILE A 246 -7.94 2.78 3.78
CA ILE A 246 -7.05 3.71 4.48
C ILE A 246 -6.24 2.96 5.54
N VAL A 247 -4.91 3.16 5.52
CA VAL A 247 -3.98 2.70 6.57
C VAL A 247 -3.20 3.91 7.06
N PRO A 248 -3.72 4.67 8.05
CA PRO A 248 -3.12 5.95 8.43
C PRO A 248 -1.92 5.81 9.37
N SER A 249 -1.69 4.61 9.92
CA SER A 249 -0.63 4.31 10.88
C SER A 249 -0.32 2.82 10.94
N GLY A 250 0.74 2.44 11.65
CA GLY A 250 1.30 1.10 11.73
C GLY A 250 2.71 1.08 11.13
N PHE A 251 3.23 -0.09 10.81
CA PHE A 251 4.54 -0.23 10.15
C PHE A 251 4.53 0.45 8.77
N THR A 252 3.44 0.30 8.03
CA THR A 252 3.20 0.99 6.75
C THR A 252 2.07 2.01 6.89
N CYS A 253 2.01 2.98 5.98
CA CYS A 253 0.89 3.90 5.88
C CYS A 253 0.54 4.17 4.41
N GLY A 254 -0.67 4.75 4.20
CA GLY A 254 -1.23 4.90 2.87
C GLY A 254 -1.93 3.63 2.39
N ALA A 255 -2.96 3.76 1.60
CA ALA A 255 -3.68 2.68 0.94
C ALA A 255 -4.54 3.24 -0.21
N GLY A 256 -3.99 4.21 -0.96
CA GLY A 256 -4.68 4.90 -2.04
C GLY A 256 -4.21 4.48 -3.42
N HIS A 257 -4.93 4.95 -4.43
CA HIS A 257 -4.75 4.67 -5.85
C HIS A 257 -4.68 3.17 -6.10
N GLY A 258 -5.75 2.50 -5.72
CA GLY A 258 -5.83 1.06 -5.80
C GLY A 258 -6.81 0.55 -6.83
N SER A 259 -6.80 -0.76 -7.03
CA SER A 259 -7.76 -1.51 -7.83
C SER A 259 -8.43 -2.59 -7.00
N THR A 260 -9.75 -2.73 -7.16
CA THR A 260 -10.53 -3.82 -6.56
C THR A 260 -10.83 -4.86 -7.62
N PHE A 261 -10.57 -6.13 -7.33
CA PHE A 261 -10.71 -7.23 -8.28
C PHE A 261 -11.18 -8.51 -7.58
N SER A 262 -11.58 -9.52 -8.37
CA SER A 262 -11.97 -10.83 -7.87
C SER A 262 -10.86 -11.85 -8.07
N ASP A 263 -10.65 -12.72 -7.08
CA ASP A 263 -9.80 -13.90 -7.22
C ASP A 263 -10.51 -15.07 -7.94
N LYS A 264 -9.79 -16.18 -8.14
CA LYS A 264 -10.31 -17.40 -8.78
C LYS A 264 -11.49 -18.02 -8.03
N SER A 265 -11.63 -17.74 -6.73
CA SER A 265 -12.72 -18.22 -5.88
C SER A 265 -13.88 -17.22 -5.78
N GLY A 266 -13.75 -16.05 -6.45
CA GLY A 266 -14.73 -14.97 -6.42
C GLY A 266 -14.67 -14.12 -5.15
N ASN A 267 -13.61 -14.18 -4.33
CA ASN A 267 -13.39 -13.23 -3.25
C ASN A 267 -12.94 -11.90 -3.83
N LEU A 268 -13.40 -10.81 -3.24
CA LEU A 268 -12.91 -9.48 -3.59
C LEU A 268 -11.61 -9.17 -2.84
N TRP A 269 -10.72 -8.51 -3.55
CA TRP A 269 -9.44 -8.02 -3.05
C TRP A 269 -9.23 -6.57 -3.45
N HIS A 270 -8.53 -5.83 -2.62
CA HIS A 270 -8.08 -4.47 -2.92
C HIS A 270 -6.55 -4.42 -2.86
N ALA A 271 -5.92 -4.03 -3.97
CA ALA A 271 -4.49 -3.75 -4.04
C ALA A 271 -4.30 -2.24 -4.16
N SER A 272 -3.40 -1.66 -3.37
CA SER A 272 -3.15 -0.22 -3.42
C SER A 272 -1.73 0.16 -3.04
N THR A 273 -1.43 1.45 -3.16
CA THR A 273 -0.13 2.03 -2.89
C THR A 273 0.11 2.24 -1.40
N VAL A 274 1.23 1.74 -0.90
CA VAL A 274 1.78 2.01 0.44
C VAL A 274 2.94 2.99 0.33
N CYS A 275 2.98 4.00 1.20
CA CYS A 275 3.94 5.09 1.17
C CYS A 275 5.14 4.82 2.08
N VAL A 276 6.34 4.80 1.52
CA VAL A 276 7.61 4.69 2.27
C VAL A 276 8.23 6.09 2.47
N GLY A 277 8.57 6.78 1.40
CA GLY A 277 8.97 8.18 1.42
C GLY A 277 10.24 8.51 2.21
N VAL A 278 11.20 7.59 2.33
CA VAL A 278 12.48 7.82 3.03
C VAL A 278 13.46 8.60 2.15
N ASN A 279 13.70 8.10 0.94
CA ASN A 279 14.65 8.70 -0.01
C ASN A 279 13.96 9.66 -0.98
N HIS A 280 12.68 9.43 -1.26
CA HIS A 280 11.89 10.20 -2.20
C HIS A 280 10.40 10.04 -1.94
N ASN A 281 9.56 11.06 -2.20
CA ASN A 281 8.10 11.01 -2.01
C ASN A 281 7.43 9.89 -2.83
N PHE A 282 8.03 9.48 -3.95
CA PHE A 282 7.58 8.36 -4.78
C PHE A 282 8.27 7.03 -4.45
N GLU A 283 8.89 6.91 -3.30
CA GLU A 283 9.32 5.63 -2.77
C GLU A 283 8.10 4.91 -2.17
N ARG A 284 7.49 4.06 -2.97
CA ARG A 284 6.20 3.44 -2.70
C ARG A 284 6.28 1.93 -2.82
N ARG A 285 5.37 1.26 -2.13
CA ARG A 285 5.21 -0.20 -2.14
C ARG A 285 3.75 -0.54 -2.39
N LEU A 286 3.45 -1.83 -2.43
CA LEU A 286 2.09 -2.34 -2.61
C LEU A 286 1.59 -3.02 -1.35
N GLY A 287 0.34 -2.78 -1.05
CA GLY A 287 -0.45 -3.54 -0.09
C GLY A 287 -1.57 -4.29 -0.79
N LEU A 288 -1.98 -5.40 -0.20
CA LEU A 288 -3.08 -6.25 -0.65
C LEU A 288 -3.95 -6.60 0.55
N TRP A 289 -5.26 -6.40 0.43
CA TRP A 289 -6.20 -6.68 1.51
C TRP A 289 -7.49 -7.32 1.00
N PRO A 290 -8.11 -8.24 1.79
CA PRO A 290 -9.43 -8.74 1.49
C PRO A 290 -10.47 -7.61 1.49
N ALA A 291 -11.39 -7.66 0.54
CA ALA A 291 -12.48 -6.70 0.40
C ALA A 291 -13.83 -7.42 0.26
N GLY A 292 -14.92 -6.69 0.43
CA GLY A 292 -16.24 -7.24 0.30
C GLY A 292 -17.32 -6.18 0.09
N VAL A 293 -18.52 -6.64 -0.26
CA VAL A 293 -19.73 -5.82 -0.25
C VAL A 293 -20.65 -6.38 0.82
N ASP A 294 -21.08 -5.53 1.75
CA ASP A 294 -21.96 -5.95 2.83
C ASP A 294 -23.43 -6.12 2.39
N LYS A 295 -24.28 -6.55 3.32
CA LYS A 295 -25.73 -6.77 3.09
C LYS A 295 -26.49 -5.50 2.64
N ASP A 296 -25.95 -4.32 2.95
CA ASP A 296 -26.55 -3.02 2.61
C ASP A 296 -25.94 -2.43 1.34
N GLY A 297 -25.04 -3.18 0.67
CA GLY A 297 -24.40 -2.80 -0.57
C GLY A 297 -23.25 -1.80 -0.39
N LEU A 298 -22.62 -1.76 0.78
CA LEU A 298 -21.42 -0.96 1.02
C LEU A 298 -20.16 -1.77 0.70
N LEU A 299 -19.32 -1.23 -0.15
CA LEU A 299 -17.99 -1.77 -0.43
C LEU A 299 -17.07 -1.45 0.75
N PHE A 300 -16.36 -2.44 1.27
CA PHE A 300 -15.42 -2.28 2.39
C PHE A 300 -14.12 -3.06 2.15
N CYS A 301 -13.06 -2.63 2.85
CA CYS A 301 -11.74 -3.26 2.82
C CYS A 301 -11.32 -3.65 4.24
N ASN A 302 -10.91 -4.92 4.45
CA ASN A 302 -10.42 -5.35 5.77
C ASN A 302 -8.91 -5.07 5.90
N GLN A 303 -8.60 -3.96 6.56
CA GLN A 303 -7.23 -3.52 6.88
C GLN A 303 -6.89 -3.67 8.38
N TYR A 304 -7.64 -4.49 9.10
CA TYR A 304 -7.37 -4.81 10.50
C TYR A 304 -6.01 -5.48 10.63
N PHE A 305 -5.09 -4.88 11.41
CA PHE A 305 -3.66 -5.24 11.44
C PHE A 305 -3.09 -5.37 10.02
N ALA A 306 -3.14 -4.28 9.27
CA ALA A 306 -2.94 -4.22 7.81
C ALA A 306 -1.61 -4.81 7.31
N ASP A 307 -0.58 -4.77 8.13
CA ASP A 307 0.80 -5.17 7.83
C ASP A 307 1.33 -6.34 8.69
N TYR A 308 0.41 -7.09 9.32
CA TYR A 308 0.74 -8.34 10.02
C TYR A 308 0.57 -9.55 9.11
N PRO A 309 1.30 -10.65 9.37
CA PRO A 309 1.10 -11.90 8.65
C PRO A 309 -0.33 -12.40 8.78
N LYS A 310 -0.92 -12.77 7.66
CA LYS A 310 -2.29 -13.29 7.56
C LYS A 310 -2.32 -14.62 6.83
N ASN A 311 -3.13 -15.52 7.35
CA ASN A 311 -3.36 -16.83 6.75
C ASN A 311 -4.72 -16.80 6.03
N ILE A 312 -4.70 -16.90 4.71
CA ILE A 312 -5.90 -16.80 3.88
C ILE A 312 -6.49 -18.19 3.67
N PRO A 313 -7.77 -18.41 4.02
CA PRO A 313 -8.43 -19.68 3.78
C PRO A 313 -8.52 -20.05 2.29
N ASP A 314 -8.49 -21.34 1.98
CA ASP A 314 -8.79 -21.83 0.63
C ASP A 314 -10.27 -21.57 0.27
N GLY A 315 -10.50 -21.22 -0.99
CA GLY A 315 -11.82 -21.06 -1.56
C GLY A 315 -12.51 -19.75 -1.14
N LYS A 316 -13.83 -19.79 -1.01
CA LYS A 316 -14.61 -18.60 -0.60
C LYS A 316 -14.52 -18.40 0.90
N PHE A 317 -14.28 -17.16 1.32
CA PHE A 317 -14.20 -16.78 2.74
C PHE A 317 -14.89 -15.42 3.00
N ASP A 318 -15.19 -15.17 4.27
CA ASP A 318 -15.65 -13.84 4.71
C ASP A 318 -14.42 -12.97 4.99
N PRO A 319 -14.22 -11.84 4.26
CA PRO A 319 -13.08 -10.95 4.47
C PRO A 319 -12.95 -10.43 5.90
N LEU A 320 -14.02 -10.28 6.65
CA LEU A 320 -14.00 -9.80 8.04
C LEU A 320 -13.44 -10.82 9.04
N THR A 321 -13.32 -12.09 8.64
CA THR A 321 -12.75 -13.15 9.51
C THR A 321 -11.22 -13.25 9.40
N VAL A 322 -10.61 -12.51 8.46
CA VAL A 322 -9.16 -12.53 8.25
C VAL A 322 -8.50 -11.65 9.30
N GLU A 323 -7.91 -12.28 10.31
CA GLU A 323 -7.17 -11.65 11.41
C GLU A 323 -5.66 -11.94 11.30
N PRO A 324 -4.80 -11.26 12.10
CA PRO A 324 -3.37 -11.59 12.13
C PRO A 324 -3.14 -13.03 12.61
N GLU A 325 -2.28 -13.76 11.92
CA GLU A 325 -1.93 -15.16 12.29
C GLU A 325 -1.06 -15.20 13.55
N TRP A 326 -0.13 -14.24 13.68
CA TRP A 326 0.79 -14.12 14.80
C TRP A 326 0.93 -12.67 15.24
N MET A 327 1.42 -12.50 16.48
CA MET A 327 1.71 -11.19 17.04
C MET A 327 3.18 -10.83 16.88
N LEU A 328 3.47 -9.53 16.87
CA LEU A 328 4.83 -9.00 16.82
C LEU A 328 5.54 -9.20 18.19
N LEU A 329 6.72 -9.79 18.16
CA LEU A 329 7.54 -10.06 19.35
C LEU A 329 8.69 -9.06 19.52
N SER A 330 9.05 -8.32 18.46
CA SER A 330 10.28 -7.51 18.39
C SER A 330 10.09 -6.02 18.66
N TYR A 331 8.85 -5.53 18.86
CA TYR A 331 8.60 -4.11 19.06
C TYR A 331 9.35 -3.55 20.28
N HIS A 332 10.17 -2.51 20.05
CA HIS A 332 10.99 -1.80 21.03
C HIS A 332 11.85 -2.74 21.93
N LYS A 333 12.17 -3.94 21.45
CA LYS A 333 13.11 -4.83 22.14
C LYS A 333 14.55 -4.32 21.96
N THR A 334 15.44 -4.72 22.86
CA THR A 334 16.84 -4.29 22.84
C THR A 334 17.53 -4.77 21.56
N ALA A 335 18.08 -3.84 20.81
CA ALA A 335 18.77 -4.11 19.56
C ALA A 335 20.26 -3.81 19.62
N CYS A 336 21.06 -4.61 18.93
CA CYS A 336 22.50 -4.43 18.77
C CYS A 336 22.89 -4.63 17.30
N ALA A 337 23.99 -4.04 16.89
CA ALA A 337 24.52 -4.20 15.54
C ALA A 337 26.06 -4.19 15.54
N SER A 338 26.66 -4.72 14.46
CA SER A 338 28.12 -4.67 14.25
C SER A 338 28.64 -3.25 14.15
N SER A 339 27.89 -2.36 13.52
CA SER A 339 28.17 -0.95 13.37
C SER A 339 26.88 -0.17 13.14
N SER A 340 26.90 1.15 13.34
CA SER A 340 25.76 2.02 13.06
C SER A 340 26.22 3.38 12.56
N ARG A 341 25.57 3.86 11.52
CA ARG A 341 25.73 5.20 11.03
C ARG A 341 25.00 6.18 11.96
N SER A 342 25.56 7.36 12.20
CA SER A 342 24.92 8.39 13.04
C SER A 342 23.49 8.71 12.56
N GLY A 343 22.51 8.65 13.47
CA GLY A 343 21.08 8.84 13.17
C GLY A 343 20.36 7.63 12.59
N PHE A 344 21.05 6.49 12.43
CA PHE A 344 20.50 5.22 11.93
C PHE A 344 20.78 4.09 12.91
N ASP A 345 20.28 4.26 14.11
CA ASP A 345 20.55 3.37 15.22
C ASP A 345 19.85 2.02 15.08
N PRO A 346 20.37 0.93 15.70
CA PRO A 346 19.76 -0.40 15.62
C PRO A 346 18.29 -0.43 16.02
N GLN A 347 17.89 0.42 16.96
CA GLN A 347 16.54 0.51 17.49
C GLN A 347 15.50 0.94 16.44
N ASN A 348 15.94 1.69 15.43
CA ASN A 348 15.07 2.15 14.33
C ASN A 348 14.54 1.01 13.45
N ALA A 349 15.08 -0.20 13.54
CA ALA A 349 14.56 -1.37 12.85
C ALA A 349 13.48 -2.12 13.65
N PHE A 350 13.08 -1.59 14.82
CA PHE A 350 12.14 -2.22 15.76
C PHE A 350 11.13 -1.23 16.34
N ASP A 351 10.91 -0.09 15.68
CA ASP A 351 10.01 0.98 16.12
C ASP A 351 8.64 0.96 15.39
N GLU A 352 8.44 -0.05 14.52
CA GLU A 352 7.24 -0.21 13.69
C GLU A 352 6.95 0.99 12.77
N SER A 353 8.02 1.51 12.17
CA SER A 353 7.95 2.54 11.13
C SER A 353 8.82 2.17 9.93
N ILE A 354 8.21 1.92 8.78
CA ILE A 354 8.95 1.68 7.53
C ILE A 354 9.79 2.90 7.10
N LYS A 355 9.51 4.08 7.66
CA LYS A 355 10.20 5.36 7.34
C LYS A 355 11.48 5.57 8.13
N SER A 356 11.69 4.84 9.22
CA SER A 356 12.93 4.82 9.98
C SER A 356 13.80 3.62 9.57
N ALA A 357 15.09 3.64 9.88
CA ALA A 357 15.96 2.52 9.57
C ALA A 357 17.22 2.49 10.46
N TRP A 358 17.71 1.29 10.72
CA TRP A 358 19.11 1.07 11.01
C TRP A 358 19.93 1.08 9.71
N SER A 359 21.16 1.64 9.77
CA SER A 359 22.12 1.54 8.67
C SER A 359 23.51 1.28 9.23
N ALA A 360 24.18 0.24 8.71
CA ALA A 360 25.59 -0.04 8.99
C ALA A 360 26.49 1.07 8.46
N THR A 361 27.71 1.19 8.99
CA THR A 361 28.70 2.15 8.48
C THR A 361 29.28 1.74 7.13
N SER A 362 29.13 0.46 6.76
CA SER A 362 29.68 -0.11 5.53
C SER A 362 28.70 -1.05 4.82
N GLY A 363 29.03 -1.42 3.58
CA GLY A 363 28.43 -2.52 2.84
C GLY A 363 29.33 -3.77 2.82
N ASN A 364 30.24 -3.90 3.75
CA ASN A 364 31.14 -5.06 3.82
C ASN A 364 30.42 -6.30 4.34
N SER A 365 30.78 -7.45 3.79
CA SER A 365 30.28 -8.73 4.29
C SER A 365 30.61 -8.92 5.78
N GLY A 366 29.66 -9.48 6.52
CA GLY A 366 29.78 -9.72 7.95
C GLY A 366 29.16 -8.66 8.85
N GLU A 367 28.66 -7.54 8.30
CA GLU A 367 27.79 -6.63 9.08
C GLU A 367 26.53 -7.36 9.53
N TRP A 368 26.03 -7.04 10.73
CA TRP A 368 24.85 -7.70 11.29
C TRP A 368 24.01 -6.76 12.15
N LEU A 369 22.72 -7.11 12.26
CA LEU A 369 21.74 -6.51 13.18
C LEU A 369 21.07 -7.62 13.97
N SER A 370 20.91 -7.46 15.28
CA SER A 370 20.25 -8.43 16.17
C SER A 370 19.27 -7.77 17.13
N VAL A 371 18.30 -8.57 17.57
CA VAL A 371 17.34 -8.20 18.62
C VAL A 371 17.35 -9.24 19.74
N ASP A 372 17.30 -8.79 20.99
CA ASP A 372 17.02 -9.60 22.19
C ASP A 372 15.54 -9.47 22.52
N LEU A 373 14.76 -10.51 22.32
CA LEU A 373 13.33 -10.55 22.64
C LEU A 373 13.04 -10.50 24.15
N GLY A 374 14.10 -10.55 24.99
CA GLY A 374 14.03 -10.48 26.45
C GLY A 374 13.82 -11.84 27.13
N LYS A 375 13.22 -12.79 26.46
CA LYS A 375 13.04 -14.18 26.88
C LYS A 375 12.90 -15.09 25.65
N GLU A 376 12.90 -16.39 25.85
CA GLU A 376 12.61 -17.33 24.76
C GLU A 376 11.12 -17.30 24.37
N TYR A 377 10.88 -17.24 23.06
CA TYR A 377 9.58 -17.35 22.42
C TYR A 377 9.55 -18.48 21.39
N ASN A 378 8.37 -18.95 21.06
CA ASN A 378 8.13 -19.68 19.81
C ASN A 378 8.02 -18.63 18.71
N VAL A 379 9.12 -18.44 17.98
CA VAL A 379 9.13 -17.62 16.77
C VAL A 379 8.53 -18.45 15.63
N GLU A 380 7.58 -17.90 14.92
CA GLU A 380 6.87 -18.57 13.83
C GLU A 380 7.26 -18.01 12.44
N ALA A 381 7.60 -16.71 12.39
CA ALA A 381 8.08 -16.07 11.17
C ALA A 381 9.01 -14.87 11.47
N VAL A 382 9.88 -14.56 10.52
CA VAL A 382 10.66 -13.33 10.49
C VAL A 382 10.38 -12.60 9.18
N GLN A 383 10.01 -11.32 9.25
CA GLN A 383 9.92 -10.45 8.07
C GLN A 383 11.13 -9.51 8.03
N VAL A 384 11.86 -9.55 6.93
CA VAL A 384 12.96 -8.63 6.65
C VAL A 384 12.46 -7.53 5.72
N ASN A 385 12.69 -6.26 6.11
CA ASN A 385 12.33 -5.09 5.30
C ASN A 385 13.59 -4.25 5.10
N PHE A 386 14.18 -4.34 3.91
CA PHE A 386 15.36 -3.56 3.55
C PHE A 386 15.00 -2.10 3.30
N ALA A 387 15.82 -1.19 3.84
CA ALA A 387 15.79 0.22 3.51
C ALA A 387 16.95 0.54 2.55
N ASP A 388 16.68 1.23 1.46
CA ASP A 388 17.70 1.60 0.47
C ASP A 388 18.33 2.96 0.81
N CYS A 389 18.74 3.14 2.07
CA CYS A 389 19.28 4.40 2.57
C CYS A 389 20.55 4.79 1.81
N PHE A 390 20.52 5.96 1.14
CA PHE A 390 21.67 6.54 0.45
C PHE A 390 22.25 5.72 -0.70
N THR A 391 21.45 4.88 -1.33
CA THR A 391 21.87 4.09 -2.49
C THR A 391 22.28 5.00 -3.63
N LYS A 392 23.56 5.02 -3.95
CA LYS A 392 24.14 5.76 -5.08
C LYS A 392 24.27 4.82 -6.27
N LYS A 393 23.30 4.83 -7.15
CA LYS A 393 23.46 4.17 -8.44
C LYS A 393 24.22 5.09 -9.38
N LYS A 394 25.33 4.64 -9.99
CA LYS A 394 25.91 5.29 -11.16
C LYS A 394 24.90 5.17 -12.30
N ARG A 395 24.59 6.29 -12.97
CA ARG A 395 23.77 6.28 -14.17
C ARG A 395 24.35 5.27 -15.15
N ALA A 396 23.59 4.23 -15.47
CA ALA A 396 23.85 3.50 -16.72
C ALA A 396 23.62 4.46 -17.88
N PRO A 397 24.31 4.31 -19.03
CA PRO A 397 24.02 5.10 -20.22
C PRO A 397 22.53 4.96 -20.52
N MET A 398 21.85 6.11 -20.60
CA MET A 398 20.41 6.22 -20.75
C MET A 398 19.93 5.52 -22.02
N LYS A 399 19.00 4.59 -21.89
CA LYS A 399 17.94 4.48 -22.88
C LYS A 399 16.85 5.45 -22.42
N GLU A 400 16.67 6.54 -23.16
CA GLU A 400 15.59 7.48 -22.96
C GLU A 400 14.27 6.75 -23.04
N TYR A 401 13.59 6.70 -21.92
CA TYR A 401 12.17 6.45 -21.89
C TYR A 401 11.49 7.83 -21.91
N GLY A 402 11.36 8.40 -23.10
CA GLY A 402 11.15 9.77 -23.40
C GLY A 402 9.99 10.46 -22.73
N GLY A 403 10.08 11.73 -22.61
CA GLY A 403 8.91 12.46 -22.52
C GLY A 403 8.93 13.81 -21.91
N THR A 404 8.79 14.00 -20.65
CA THR A 404 8.77 15.31 -20.04
C THR A 404 9.76 15.37 -18.90
N PHE A 405 10.28 16.56 -18.69
CA PHE A 405 11.25 16.94 -17.68
C PHE A 405 10.97 16.40 -16.25
N THR A 406 9.71 16.15 -15.91
CA THR A 406 9.29 15.65 -14.60
C THR A 406 9.16 14.12 -14.52
N GLN A 407 9.30 13.41 -15.63
CA GLN A 407 8.96 11.97 -15.73
C GLN A 407 10.13 11.06 -16.09
N GLU A 408 11.28 11.62 -16.44
CA GLU A 408 12.44 10.83 -16.75
C GLU A 408 12.97 10.15 -15.48
N ARG A 409 12.79 8.83 -15.41
CA ARG A 409 13.36 7.99 -14.40
C ARG A 409 14.16 6.90 -15.05
N TYR A 410 15.24 6.53 -14.39
CA TYR A 410 16.04 5.39 -14.80
C TYR A 410 15.57 4.17 -14.04
N ILE A 411 15.07 3.19 -14.77
CA ILE A 411 14.70 1.90 -14.19
C ILE A 411 15.90 0.98 -14.39
N GLU A 412 16.24 0.19 -13.38
CA GLU A 412 17.30 -0.80 -13.52
C GLU A 412 16.95 -1.83 -14.60
N GLU A 413 17.96 -2.22 -15.37
CA GLU A 413 17.80 -3.24 -16.41
C GLU A 413 17.82 -4.65 -15.83
N GLU A 414 18.65 -4.88 -14.81
CA GLU A 414 18.79 -6.16 -14.14
C GLU A 414 18.39 -6.04 -12.67
N LEU A 415 17.68 -7.05 -12.17
CA LEU A 415 17.31 -7.13 -10.77
C LEU A 415 18.54 -7.47 -9.93
N VAL A 416 18.96 -6.53 -9.09
CA VAL A 416 20.06 -6.74 -8.15
C VAL A 416 19.56 -7.38 -6.86
N ARG A 417 20.45 -8.10 -6.18
CA ARG A 417 20.07 -8.99 -5.10
C ARG A 417 20.67 -8.56 -3.76
N TYR A 418 19.93 -8.88 -2.69
CA TYR A 418 20.45 -8.90 -1.33
C TYR A 418 20.89 -10.32 -1.01
N GLU A 419 22.05 -10.44 -0.35
CA GLU A 419 22.57 -11.73 0.10
C GLU A 419 22.80 -11.66 1.62
N TYR A 420 22.12 -12.53 2.34
CA TYR A 420 22.10 -12.54 3.81
C TYR A 420 21.70 -13.92 4.35
N ARG A 421 21.90 -14.12 5.65
CA ARG A 421 21.33 -15.24 6.41
C ARG A 421 20.68 -14.74 7.68
N ILE A 422 19.72 -15.48 8.20
CA ILE A 422 19.09 -15.22 9.49
C ILE A 422 19.50 -16.32 10.46
N GLU A 423 19.86 -15.92 11.66
CA GLU A 423 20.31 -16.80 12.73
C GLU A 423 19.46 -16.57 13.99
N TYR A 424 19.32 -17.61 14.81
CA TYR A 424 18.67 -17.52 16.09
C TYR A 424 19.54 -18.10 17.20
N SER A 425 19.29 -17.69 18.44
CA SER A 425 19.99 -18.15 19.62
C SER A 425 19.11 -18.09 20.86
N SER A 426 19.37 -18.96 21.83
CA SER A 426 18.76 -18.91 23.16
C SER A 426 19.60 -18.08 24.15
N ASN A 427 20.92 -17.96 23.94
CA ASN A 427 21.88 -17.37 24.90
C ASN A 427 22.65 -16.16 24.32
N GLY A 428 22.52 -15.85 23.03
CA GLY A 428 23.20 -14.74 22.34
C GLY A 428 24.64 -15.02 21.94
N THR A 429 25.17 -16.21 22.20
CA THR A 429 26.55 -16.64 21.89
C THR A 429 26.57 -17.77 20.86
N ASP A 430 25.74 -18.78 21.07
CA ASP A 430 25.64 -19.94 20.19
C ASP A 430 24.51 -19.71 19.20
N TRP A 431 24.88 -19.56 17.91
CA TRP A 431 23.96 -19.23 16.83
C TRP A 431 23.70 -20.42 15.92
N ALA A 432 22.45 -20.67 15.63
CA ALA A 432 22.00 -21.66 14.65
C ALA A 432 21.30 -20.94 13.47
N PRO A 433 21.32 -21.52 12.26
CA PRO A 433 20.64 -20.95 11.12
C PRO A 433 19.11 -20.99 11.33
N TYR A 434 18.47 -19.83 11.33
CA TYR A 434 17.02 -19.70 11.21
C TYR A 434 16.63 -19.87 9.73
N GLU A 435 17.40 -19.28 8.85
CA GLU A 435 17.28 -19.45 7.41
C GLU A 435 18.67 -19.46 6.80
N GLU A 436 18.93 -20.43 5.91
CA GLU A 436 20.17 -20.52 5.13
C GLU A 436 20.38 -19.24 4.30
N THR A 437 21.56 -19.09 3.71
CA THR A 437 21.88 -17.91 2.92
C THR A 437 20.82 -17.65 1.85
N GLN A 438 20.17 -16.52 1.97
CA GLN A 438 19.20 -16.01 1.00
C GLN A 438 19.90 -15.17 -0.04
N ASN A 439 19.50 -15.34 -1.29
CA ASN A 439 19.88 -14.50 -2.41
C ASN A 439 18.58 -14.00 -3.07
N THR A 440 18.06 -12.84 -2.63
CA THR A 440 16.73 -12.37 -3.01
C THR A 440 16.75 -11.02 -3.69
N VAL A 441 15.84 -10.82 -4.63
CA VAL A 441 15.50 -9.51 -5.22
C VAL A 441 14.43 -8.76 -4.42
N PHE A 442 13.76 -9.45 -3.48
CA PHE A 442 12.64 -8.90 -2.72
C PHE A 442 13.13 -8.01 -1.57
N PRO A 443 12.77 -6.72 -1.52
CA PRO A 443 13.13 -5.86 -0.40
C PRO A 443 12.28 -6.10 0.86
N HIS A 444 11.15 -6.80 0.71
CA HIS A 444 10.27 -7.22 1.79
C HIS A 444 10.09 -8.73 1.66
N LYS A 445 10.45 -9.49 2.69
CA LYS A 445 10.36 -10.94 2.66
C LYS A 445 9.93 -11.50 4.00
N LEU A 446 8.81 -12.23 3.99
CA LEU A 446 8.35 -13.03 5.11
C LEU A 446 8.97 -14.44 5.02
N ILE A 447 9.59 -14.88 6.10
CA ILE A 447 10.23 -16.20 6.20
C ILE A 447 9.52 -16.98 7.30
N PRO A 448 8.52 -17.81 6.97
CA PRO A 448 7.81 -18.65 7.94
C PRO A 448 8.68 -19.85 8.32
N ARG A 449 9.13 -19.87 9.55
CA ARG A 449 9.85 -21.01 10.14
C ARG A 449 9.74 -21.00 11.65
N ARG A 450 9.35 -22.12 12.23
CA ARG A 450 9.26 -22.27 13.67
C ARG A 450 10.64 -22.49 14.29
N ALA A 451 10.97 -21.66 15.31
CA ALA A 451 12.14 -21.84 16.14
C ALA A 451 11.86 -21.37 17.56
N ARG A 452 12.49 -21.99 18.57
CA ARG A 452 12.48 -21.48 19.93
C ARG A 452 13.71 -20.60 20.13
N ALA A 453 13.52 -19.30 20.32
CA ALA A 453 14.58 -18.32 20.31
C ALA A 453 14.33 -17.17 21.29
N ARG A 454 15.42 -16.64 21.87
CA ARG A 454 15.46 -15.34 22.54
C ARG A 454 16.08 -14.26 21.65
N TYR A 455 17.03 -14.63 20.80
CA TYR A 455 17.75 -13.70 19.93
C TYR A 455 17.53 -14.08 18.47
N ILE A 456 17.31 -13.06 17.65
CA ILE A 456 17.28 -13.17 16.18
C ILE A 456 18.33 -12.21 15.63
N ARG A 457 19.10 -12.68 14.64
CA ARG A 457 20.13 -11.88 13.98
C ARG A 457 20.07 -12.06 12.46
N ILE A 458 20.18 -10.97 11.72
CA ILE A 458 20.46 -10.98 10.28
C ILE A 458 21.94 -10.66 10.07
N VAL A 459 22.62 -11.45 9.24
CA VAL A 459 24.03 -11.26 8.87
C VAL A 459 24.12 -11.11 7.37
N PHE A 460 24.78 -10.06 6.93
CA PHE A 460 24.84 -9.69 5.51
C PHE A 460 26.09 -10.21 4.82
N ALA A 461 25.93 -10.59 3.55
CA ALA A 461 27.01 -10.94 2.65
C ALA A 461 27.19 -9.90 1.55
N SER A 462 26.10 -9.47 0.89
CA SER A 462 26.15 -8.40 -0.12
C SER A 462 24.84 -7.61 -0.20
N ALA A 463 24.92 -6.37 -0.64
CA ALA A 463 23.77 -5.51 -0.91
C ALA A 463 23.84 -4.94 -2.34
N PRO A 464 22.70 -4.55 -2.93
CA PRO A 464 22.63 -3.91 -4.22
C PRO A 464 23.61 -2.72 -4.33
N TYR A 465 24.36 -2.66 -5.43
CA TYR A 465 25.29 -1.55 -5.75
C TYR A 465 26.36 -1.26 -4.69
N GLY A 466 26.67 -2.22 -3.79
CA GLY A 466 27.65 -2.00 -2.72
C GLY A 466 27.23 -0.90 -1.73
N GLN A 467 25.93 -0.69 -1.56
CA GLN A 467 25.41 0.24 -0.56
C GLN A 467 25.65 -0.27 0.86
N ASN A 468 25.56 0.63 1.85
CA ASN A 468 25.53 0.24 3.24
C ASN A 468 24.31 -0.60 3.52
N PHE A 469 24.45 -1.66 4.32
CA PHE A 469 23.30 -2.44 4.74
C PHE A 469 22.35 -1.59 5.58
N SER A 470 21.07 -1.64 5.26
CA SER A 470 20.05 -0.86 5.95
C SER A 470 18.76 -1.65 6.07
N ILE A 471 18.15 -1.63 7.26
CA ILE A 471 16.91 -2.34 7.60
C ILE A 471 15.92 -1.34 8.18
N SER A 472 14.73 -1.22 7.59
CA SER A 472 13.61 -0.46 8.16
C SER A 472 12.77 -1.30 9.12
N GLY A 473 12.79 -2.64 8.99
CA GLY A 473 12.11 -3.52 9.93
C GLY A 473 12.66 -4.94 9.90
N LEU A 474 13.17 -5.43 11.02
CA LEU A 474 13.41 -6.84 11.27
C LEU A 474 12.31 -7.33 12.23
N ARG A 475 11.17 -7.66 11.66
CA ARG A 475 9.95 -7.97 12.38
C ARG A 475 9.89 -9.46 12.71
N VAL A 476 9.85 -9.79 13.99
CA VAL A 476 9.79 -11.18 14.49
C VAL A 476 8.37 -11.47 14.95
N PHE A 477 7.75 -12.48 14.40
CA PHE A 477 6.38 -12.86 14.69
C PHE A 477 6.28 -14.20 15.38
N GLY A 478 5.28 -14.33 16.25
CA GLY A 478 4.97 -15.55 16.97
C GLY A 478 3.83 -15.34 17.97
N LEU A 479 3.67 -16.27 18.89
CA LEU A 479 2.71 -16.14 19.98
C LEU A 479 3.43 -16.21 21.32
N GLY A 480 3.21 -15.17 22.10
CA GLY A 480 3.66 -15.13 23.50
C GLY A 480 2.86 -16.10 24.37
N ASN A 481 3.49 -16.54 25.44
CA ASN A 481 2.89 -17.46 26.45
C ASN A 481 2.38 -16.73 27.69
N ASN A 482 2.35 -15.41 27.69
CA ASN A 482 1.72 -14.60 28.74
C ASN A 482 0.19 -14.50 28.51
N LYS A 483 -0.49 -13.78 29.38
CA LYS A 483 -1.89 -13.42 29.17
C LYS A 483 -2.00 -12.37 28.07
N LYS A 484 -3.12 -12.39 27.35
CA LYS A 484 -3.55 -11.27 26.50
C LYS A 484 -3.68 -10.01 27.35
N PRO A 485 -3.58 -8.82 26.79
CA PRO A 485 -3.72 -7.59 27.57
C PRO A 485 -5.12 -7.42 28.13
N SER A 486 -5.25 -6.60 29.16
CA SER A 486 -6.53 -6.21 29.72
C SER A 486 -7.36 -5.43 28.68
N ALA A 487 -8.68 -5.56 28.75
CA ALA A 487 -9.57 -4.75 27.91
C ALA A 487 -9.39 -3.26 28.24
N VAL A 488 -9.53 -2.44 27.23
CA VAL A 488 -9.50 -0.97 27.37
C VAL A 488 -10.68 -0.49 28.21
N SER A 489 -10.50 0.61 28.91
CA SER A 489 -11.53 1.29 29.70
C SER A 489 -11.38 2.81 29.59
N GLY A 490 -12.44 3.55 29.93
CA GLY A 490 -12.44 5.01 29.90
C GLY A 490 -12.34 5.57 28.48
N GLU A 491 -12.89 4.86 27.50
CA GLU A 491 -12.95 5.30 26.12
C GLU A 491 -13.80 6.57 26.03
N ASN A 492 -13.29 7.58 25.39
CA ASN A 492 -13.94 8.85 25.14
C ASN A 492 -13.72 9.27 23.69
N ALA A 493 -14.73 9.88 23.10
CA ALA A 493 -14.65 10.48 21.78
C ALA A 493 -15.23 11.89 21.82
N GLU A 494 -14.51 12.84 21.20
CA GLU A 494 -14.94 14.21 21.06
C GLU A 494 -14.81 14.63 19.59
N ARG A 495 -15.94 15.00 18.98
CA ARG A 495 -15.95 15.54 17.62
C ARG A 495 -15.44 16.96 17.65
N THR A 496 -14.24 17.19 17.10
CA THR A 496 -13.53 18.49 17.14
C THR A 496 -13.87 19.39 15.97
N SER A 497 -14.31 18.79 14.86
CA SER A 497 -14.82 19.51 13.67
C SER A 497 -15.85 18.66 12.91
N ALA A 498 -16.29 19.15 11.76
CA ALA A 498 -17.19 18.39 10.90
C ALA A 498 -16.57 17.07 10.39
N THR A 499 -15.24 17.04 10.25
CA THR A 499 -14.49 15.94 9.65
C THR A 499 -13.44 15.31 10.57
N GLU A 500 -13.39 15.74 11.86
CA GLU A 500 -12.39 15.26 12.81
C GLU A 500 -13.01 14.89 14.16
N ALA A 501 -12.41 13.91 14.80
CA ALA A 501 -12.70 13.55 16.18
C ALA A 501 -11.43 13.11 16.92
N ARG A 502 -11.33 13.47 18.20
CA ARG A 502 -10.30 12.96 19.10
C ARG A 502 -10.85 11.78 19.89
N LEU A 503 -10.19 10.66 19.78
CA LEU A 503 -10.45 9.46 20.57
C LEU A 503 -9.37 9.32 21.64
N SER A 504 -9.75 8.92 22.87
CA SER A 504 -8.82 8.68 23.95
C SER A 504 -9.32 7.58 24.90
N TRP A 505 -8.41 6.94 25.61
CA TRP A 505 -8.70 5.84 26.55
C TRP A 505 -7.63 5.72 27.63
N ASN A 506 -7.93 4.95 28.67
CA ASN A 506 -6.94 4.68 29.71
C ASN A 506 -5.90 3.70 29.20
N SER A 507 -4.61 4.04 29.35
CA SER A 507 -3.48 3.15 29.03
C SER A 507 -3.55 1.86 29.85
N GLN A 508 -3.27 0.72 29.20
CA GLN A 508 -3.12 -0.58 29.84
C GLN A 508 -1.63 -0.93 29.96
N ASN A 509 -1.15 -1.19 31.18
CA ASN A 509 0.28 -1.48 31.41
C ASN A 509 0.77 -2.79 30.77
N ASP A 510 -0.15 -3.69 30.43
CA ASP A 510 0.09 -4.98 29.80
C ASP A 510 -0.13 -4.97 28.27
N ALA A 511 -0.50 -3.82 27.70
CA ALA A 511 -0.66 -3.64 26.26
C ALA A 511 0.64 -3.11 25.62
N MET A 512 0.98 -3.65 24.46
CA MET A 512 2.03 -3.15 23.56
C MET A 512 1.48 -2.02 22.67
N GLY A 513 0.21 -2.08 22.35
CA GLY A 513 -0.46 -1.11 21.52
C GLY A 513 -1.98 -1.33 21.42
N TYR A 514 -2.61 -0.57 20.56
CA TYR A 514 -4.06 -0.55 20.37
C TYR A 514 -4.41 -0.53 18.88
N CYS A 515 -5.52 -1.17 18.56
CA CYS A 515 -6.12 -1.07 17.23
C CYS A 515 -7.52 -0.49 17.37
N ILE A 516 -7.70 0.74 16.88
CA ILE A 516 -9.03 1.35 16.79
C ILE A 516 -9.74 0.72 15.59
N ARG A 517 -10.96 0.24 15.81
CA ARG A 517 -11.91 -0.08 14.73
C ARG A 517 -12.96 1.02 14.69
N LEU A 518 -13.23 1.57 13.52
CA LEU A 518 -14.11 2.73 13.31
C LEU A 518 -15.08 2.46 12.18
N GLY A 519 -16.31 2.95 12.30
CA GLY A 519 -17.30 2.84 11.24
C GLY A 519 -18.61 3.54 11.55
N ILE A 520 -19.63 3.25 10.75
CA ILE A 520 -20.92 3.96 10.74
C ILE A 520 -22.06 3.21 11.43
N ALA A 521 -21.80 1.99 11.89
CA ALA A 521 -22.74 1.18 12.68
C ALA A 521 -21.96 0.17 13.54
N PRO A 522 -22.56 -0.39 14.61
CA PRO A 522 -21.90 -1.38 15.46
C PRO A 522 -21.39 -2.62 14.72
N ASP A 523 -22.08 -3.05 13.67
CA ASP A 523 -21.70 -4.17 12.80
C ASP A 523 -20.87 -3.74 11.56
N LYS A 524 -20.44 -2.48 11.48
CA LYS A 524 -19.74 -1.89 10.32
C LYS A 524 -18.50 -1.06 10.72
N LEU A 525 -17.66 -1.63 11.57
CA LEU A 525 -16.40 -1.03 11.99
C LEU A 525 -15.28 -1.42 11.00
N TYR A 526 -15.36 -0.94 9.76
CA TYR A 526 -14.52 -1.42 8.65
C TYR A 526 -13.15 -0.72 8.55
N ASN A 527 -13.01 0.52 9.04
CA ASN A 527 -11.70 1.16 9.12
C ASN A 527 -10.94 0.73 10.37
N SER A 528 -9.63 0.65 10.29
CA SER A 528 -8.76 0.31 11.42
C SER A 528 -7.50 1.16 11.46
N ILE A 529 -7.07 1.50 12.69
CA ILE A 529 -5.93 2.36 12.97
C ILE A 529 -5.07 1.64 14.00
N LEU A 530 -3.87 1.22 13.59
CA LEU A 530 -2.95 0.49 14.46
C LEU A 530 -1.97 1.46 15.13
N LEU A 531 -1.92 1.43 16.46
CA LEU A 531 -1.17 2.38 17.26
C LEU A 531 -0.25 1.67 18.25
N TYR A 532 0.97 2.17 18.42
CA TYR A 532 1.93 1.67 19.38
C TYR A 532 2.27 2.74 20.41
N GLY A 533 2.23 2.36 21.70
CA GLY A 533 2.72 3.20 22.79
C GLY A 533 1.96 4.51 23.05
N GLN A 534 0.77 4.69 22.49
CA GLN A 534 -0.08 5.88 22.69
C GLN A 534 -1.52 5.48 23.02
N ASN A 535 -2.24 6.34 23.72
CA ASN A 535 -3.60 6.10 24.20
C ASN A 535 -4.59 7.20 23.78
N ASP A 536 -4.27 7.92 22.72
CA ASP A 536 -5.17 8.82 22.03
C ASP A 536 -4.86 8.88 20.53
N TYR A 537 -5.82 9.27 19.73
CA TYR A 537 -5.67 9.46 18.30
C TYR A 537 -6.70 10.49 17.77
N THR A 538 -6.27 11.36 16.87
CA THR A 538 -7.18 12.24 16.14
C THR A 538 -7.50 11.64 14.79
N VAL A 539 -8.75 11.19 14.63
CA VAL A 539 -9.29 10.77 13.33
C VAL A 539 -9.59 12.02 12.52
N THR A 540 -9.05 12.10 11.31
CA THR A 540 -9.13 13.30 10.43
C THR A 540 -9.86 13.04 9.12
N PHE A 541 -10.49 11.87 8.99
CA PHE A 541 -11.14 11.42 7.77
C PHE A 541 -12.62 11.08 7.97
N LEU A 542 -13.30 11.77 8.88
CA LEU A 542 -14.75 11.63 9.05
C LEU A 542 -15.51 12.37 7.94
N ASN A 543 -16.78 11.99 7.75
CA ASN A 543 -17.68 12.65 6.82
C ASN A 543 -18.65 13.55 7.59
N LYS A 544 -18.84 14.75 7.12
CA LYS A 544 -19.69 15.76 7.75
C LYS A 544 -21.16 15.30 7.84
N GLU A 545 -21.66 14.65 6.80
CA GLU A 545 -23.05 14.18 6.73
C GLU A 545 -23.33 12.93 7.59
N THR A 546 -22.28 12.27 8.11
CA THR A 546 -22.44 11.14 9.02
C THR A 546 -22.63 11.65 10.43
N GLU A 547 -23.86 11.58 10.93
CA GLU A 547 -24.24 12.10 12.25
C GLU A 547 -23.62 11.28 13.39
N LYS A 548 -23.55 9.96 13.23
CA LYS A 548 -23.04 9.02 14.24
C LYS A 548 -21.94 8.15 13.69
N TYR A 549 -20.88 8.04 14.47
CA TYR A 549 -19.83 7.06 14.29
C TYR A 549 -19.77 6.08 15.47
N TYR A 550 -19.25 4.90 15.20
CA TYR A 550 -19.03 3.85 16.18
C TYR A 550 -17.55 3.48 16.17
N PHE A 551 -17.00 3.25 17.35
CA PHE A 551 -15.61 2.81 17.48
C PHE A 551 -15.44 1.79 18.60
N ALA A 552 -14.39 1.00 18.50
CA ALA A 552 -13.91 0.13 19.53
C ALA A 552 -12.38 0.16 19.56
N VAL A 553 -11.79 0.10 20.74
CA VAL A 553 -10.33 0.10 20.92
C VAL A 553 -9.90 -1.27 21.42
N ASP A 554 -9.32 -2.06 20.53
CA ASP A 554 -8.75 -3.37 20.86
C ASP A 554 -7.34 -3.18 21.41
N SER A 555 -7.02 -3.74 22.58
CA SER A 555 -5.65 -3.78 23.09
C SER A 555 -4.93 -5.03 22.60
N PHE A 556 -3.61 -4.95 22.38
CA PHE A 556 -2.81 -6.10 21.96
C PHE A 556 -1.41 -6.13 22.61
N ASN A 557 -0.87 -7.34 22.74
CA ASN A 557 0.52 -7.60 23.13
C ASN A 557 1.05 -8.83 22.38
N GLU A 558 2.23 -9.32 22.75
CA GLU A 558 2.82 -10.49 22.10
C GLU A 558 1.98 -11.78 22.25
N SER A 559 1.02 -11.82 23.18
CA SER A 559 0.19 -13.01 23.47
C SER A 559 -1.21 -12.96 22.84
N GLY A 560 -1.53 -11.87 22.14
CA GLY A 560 -2.76 -11.75 21.37
C GLY A 560 -3.50 -10.44 21.57
N ILE A 561 -4.76 -10.44 21.15
CA ILE A 561 -5.64 -9.29 21.07
C ILE A 561 -6.82 -9.47 22.04
N THR A 562 -7.17 -8.41 22.77
CA THR A 562 -8.40 -8.30 23.55
C THR A 562 -9.29 -7.25 22.92
N LYS A 563 -10.48 -7.67 22.45
CA LYS A 563 -11.43 -6.80 21.77
C LYS A 563 -12.04 -5.80 22.75
N GLY A 564 -12.12 -4.53 22.34
CA GLY A 564 -12.75 -3.45 23.07
C GLY A 564 -14.26 -3.42 22.90
N SER A 565 -14.94 -2.70 23.81
CA SER A 565 -16.37 -2.41 23.72
C SER A 565 -16.66 -1.44 22.59
N ILE A 566 -17.85 -1.55 22.00
CA ILE A 566 -18.30 -0.64 20.96
C ILE A 566 -18.95 0.57 21.62
N ASN A 567 -18.46 1.75 21.27
CA ASN A 567 -18.93 3.07 21.72
C ASN A 567 -19.44 3.87 20.52
N GLU A 568 -20.30 4.87 20.76
CA GLU A 568 -20.78 5.80 19.72
C GLU A 568 -20.39 7.24 20.04
N PHE A 569 -20.26 8.11 19.02
CA PHE A 569 -20.06 9.54 19.16
C PHE A 569 -20.61 10.32 17.97
#